data_255a47b994bddb6c69a983dd6cdb830f
#
_entry.id   255a47b994bddb6c69a983dd6cdb830f
#
_cell.length_a   1.000
_cell.length_b   1.000
_cell.length_c   1.000
_cell.angle_alpha   90.00
_cell.angle_beta   90.00
_cell.angle_gamma   90.00
#
_symmetry.space_group_name_H-M   'P 1'
#
loop_
_entity.id
_entity.type
_entity.pdbx_description
1 polymer ?
#
loop_
_entity_poly.entity_id
_entity_poly.type
_entity_poly.pdbx_seq_one_letter_code
_entity_poly.pdbx_strand_id
1 'polypeptide(L)'
;MNIKPSAKTDAKNYDILFIYNTLDRDSAKEVSNMLADLQTVTELEINAGADTDYKDFIQNQLPLCKLGIIYYDYATDWAPPFAQQVWKQTGGQSASTPLYIAGNSDHADETQLKPLKKIVSYTINEKSIIPLDIKIYYDKITGKTS
;
A
#
# COMPACT_ATOMS: atom_id res chain seq x y z
N MET A 1 12.59 4.17 -11.75
CA MET A 1 11.58 4.08 -10.73
C MET A 1 10.85 5.38 -10.61
N ASN A 2 9.55 5.31 -10.59
CA ASN A 2 8.76 6.49 -10.52
C ASN A 2 8.31 6.76 -9.17
N ILE A 3 8.83 7.76 -8.52
CA ILE A 3 8.45 8.12 -7.19
C ILE A 3 7.91 9.52 -7.23
N LYS A 4 6.66 9.68 -6.77
CA LYS A 4 6.04 10.90 -6.83
C LYS A 4 5.43 11.27 -5.58
N PRO A 5 6.02 12.03 -4.71
CA PRO A 5 5.41 12.45 -3.47
C PRO A 5 4.26 13.38 -3.82
N SER A 6 3.15 13.14 -3.23
CA SER A 6 2.02 13.98 -3.51
C SER A 6 2.08 15.25 -2.67
N ALA A 7 2.89 15.31 -1.67
CA ALA A 7 2.90 16.49 -0.90
C ALA A 7 4.20 17.13 -1.07
N LYS A 8 4.39 18.31 -0.72
CA LYS A 8 5.40 18.88 -0.94
C LYS A 8 6.36 18.68 -0.10
N THR A 9 7.02 18.53 -0.03
CA THR A 9 8.09 18.41 0.35
C THR A 9 8.65 18.43 1.57
N ASP A 10 8.29 18.79 2.49
CA ASP A 10 8.95 18.72 3.58
C ASP A 10 8.91 17.54 4.12
N ALA A 11 8.45 17.07 3.73
CA ALA A 11 8.52 15.95 3.76
C ALA A 11 8.90 14.96 4.61
N LYS A 12 8.96 15.00 5.62
CA LYS A 12 9.18 13.94 6.25
C LYS A 12 8.07 13.26 6.62
N ASN A 13 6.95 13.59 6.47
CA ASN A 13 5.82 12.91 6.95
C ASN A 13 4.86 12.71 5.90
N TYR A 14 4.94 11.68 5.14
CA TYR A 14 3.89 11.29 4.26
C TYR A 14 2.91 10.51 5.09
N ASP A 15 1.65 10.59 4.78
CA ASP A 15 0.65 9.81 5.50
C ASP A 15 0.66 8.35 5.03
N ILE A 16 0.65 8.16 3.72
CA ILE A 16 0.51 6.81 3.15
C ILE A 16 1.55 6.57 2.07
N LEU A 17 2.18 5.42 2.11
CA LEU A 17 3.01 4.95 1.00
C LEU A 17 2.17 3.94 0.22
N PHE A 18 1.85 4.25 -1.02
CA PHE A 18 0.94 3.45 -1.85
C PHE A 18 1.77 2.71 -2.89
N ILE A 19 1.85 1.40 -2.75
CA ILE A 19 2.74 0.57 -3.57
C ILE A 19 1.93 -0.32 -4.49
N TYR A 20 2.30 -0.40 -5.75
CA TYR A 20 1.60 -1.23 -6.70
C TYR A 20 2.56 -1.75 -7.78
N ASN A 21 2.13 -2.77 -8.48
CA ASN A 21 2.93 -3.36 -9.55
C ASN A 21 2.62 -2.65 -10.87
N THR A 22 3.61 -2.53 -11.74
CA THR A 22 3.44 -1.90 -13.05
C THR A 22 2.25 -2.48 -13.81
N LEU A 23 1.97 -3.76 -13.63
CA LEU A 23 0.84 -4.40 -14.30
C LEU A 23 -0.47 -3.70 -13.99
N ASP A 24 -0.58 -3.12 -12.81
CA ASP A 24 -1.82 -2.49 -12.37
C ASP A 24 -1.75 -0.98 -12.38
N ARG A 25 -0.85 -0.40 -13.15
CA ARG A 25 -0.63 1.06 -13.11
C ARG A 25 -1.90 1.87 -13.26
N ASP A 26 -2.70 1.59 -14.27
CA ASP A 26 -3.89 2.40 -14.53
C ASP A 26 -4.91 2.28 -13.40
N SER A 27 -5.13 1.06 -12.94
CA SER A 27 -6.06 0.82 -11.85
C SER A 27 -5.57 1.47 -10.57
N ALA A 28 -4.28 1.34 -10.30
CA ALA A 28 -3.69 1.92 -9.10
C ALA A 28 -3.75 3.43 -9.10
N LYS A 29 -3.57 4.05 -10.26
CA LYS A 29 -3.64 5.51 -10.35
C LYS A 29 -5.04 6.01 -10.03
N GLU A 30 -6.06 5.28 -10.44
CA GLU A 30 -7.43 5.67 -10.12
C GLU A 30 -7.67 5.65 -8.62
N VAL A 31 -7.22 4.59 -7.95
CA VAL A 31 -7.40 4.47 -6.51
C VAL A 31 -6.57 5.52 -5.78
N SER A 32 -5.32 5.69 -6.22
CA SER A 32 -4.42 6.63 -5.59
C SER A 32 -4.94 8.07 -5.70
N ASN A 33 -5.50 8.43 -6.86
CA ASN A 33 -6.04 9.77 -7.04
C ASN A 33 -7.23 10.03 -6.12
N MET A 34 -8.09 9.04 -5.96
CA MET A 34 -9.21 9.19 -5.05
C MET A 34 -8.74 9.25 -3.60
N LEU A 35 -7.72 8.47 -3.28
CA LEU A 35 -7.19 8.46 -1.93
C LEU A 35 -6.49 9.77 -1.62
N ALA A 36 -5.85 10.37 -2.60
CA ALA A 36 -5.13 11.63 -2.42
C ALA A 36 -6.06 12.78 -2.04
N ASP A 37 -7.35 12.65 -2.34
CA ASP A 37 -8.30 13.66 -1.91
C ASP A 37 -8.57 13.56 -0.41
N LEU A 38 -8.20 12.46 0.20
CA LEU A 38 -8.47 12.23 1.62
C LEU A 38 -7.21 12.29 2.49
N GLN A 39 -6.08 11.89 1.96
CA GLN A 39 -4.84 11.83 2.72
C GLN A 39 -3.65 12.08 1.81
N THR A 40 -2.54 12.45 2.37
CA THR A 40 -1.30 12.64 1.61
C THR A 40 -0.73 11.29 1.21
N VAL A 41 -0.49 11.09 -0.06
CA VAL A 41 -0.05 9.81 -0.59
C VAL A 41 1.23 9.95 -1.38
N THR A 42 2.16 9.03 -1.15
CA THR A 42 3.36 8.89 -1.98
C THR A 42 3.23 7.57 -2.72
N GLU A 43 3.40 7.58 -4.02
CA GLU A 43 3.24 6.39 -4.83
C GLU A 43 4.58 5.74 -5.13
N LEU A 44 4.61 4.42 -5.13
CA LEU A 44 5.79 3.67 -5.53
C LEU A 44 5.36 2.56 -6.49
N GLU A 45 5.84 2.61 -7.70
CA GLU A 45 5.53 1.59 -8.70
C GLU A 45 6.64 0.55 -8.72
N ILE A 46 6.28 -0.72 -8.63
CA ILE A 46 7.25 -1.81 -8.65
C ILE A 46 7.21 -2.47 -10.03
N ASN A 47 8.35 -2.49 -10.69
CA ASN A 47 8.47 -3.16 -11.97
C ASN A 47 9.19 -4.47 -11.68
N ALA A 48 8.42 -5.50 -11.46
CA ALA A 48 8.97 -6.78 -11.05
C ALA A 48 10.00 -7.29 -12.05
N GLY A 49 11.11 -7.72 -11.55
CA GLY A 49 12.14 -8.28 -12.40
C GLY A 49 13.13 -7.26 -12.94
N ALA A 50 12.88 -5.99 -12.75
CA ALA A 50 13.74 -5.01 -13.35
C ALA A 50 14.84 -4.50 -12.43
N ASP A 51 14.58 -4.28 -11.21
CA ASP A 51 15.63 -3.85 -10.34
C ASP A 51 15.18 -3.95 -8.89
N THR A 52 16.06 -3.77 -7.98
CA THR A 52 15.76 -3.96 -6.58
C THR A 52 15.91 -2.69 -5.77
N ASP A 53 16.00 -1.56 -6.42
CA ASP A 53 16.18 -0.32 -5.69
C ASP A 53 15.00 0.00 -4.78
N TYR A 54 13.83 -0.56 -5.09
CA TYR A 54 12.66 -0.29 -4.28
C TYR A 54 12.84 -0.76 -2.83
N LYS A 55 13.71 -1.74 -2.59
CA LYS A 55 13.89 -2.23 -1.23
C LYS A 55 14.44 -1.13 -0.32
N ASP A 56 15.46 -0.42 -0.78
CA ASP A 56 16.03 0.66 0.01
C ASP A 56 15.03 1.79 0.17
N PHE A 57 14.29 2.09 -0.88
CA PHE A 57 13.30 3.15 -0.80
C PHE A 57 12.24 2.82 0.24
N ILE A 58 11.72 1.59 0.22
CA ILE A 58 10.70 1.18 1.17
C ILE A 58 11.26 1.20 2.59
N GLN A 59 12.46 0.69 2.77
CA GLN A 59 13.05 0.62 4.10
C GLN A 59 13.27 2.01 4.68
N ASN A 60 13.59 2.98 3.84
CA ASN A 60 13.86 4.34 4.30
C ASN A 60 12.60 5.19 4.40
N GLN A 61 11.62 4.95 3.54
CA GLN A 61 10.43 5.79 3.48
C GLN A 61 9.25 5.28 4.30
N LEU A 62 9.08 3.97 4.38
CA LEU A 62 7.93 3.44 5.08
C LEU A 62 7.87 3.89 6.55
N PRO A 63 9.00 3.91 7.27
CA PRO A 63 8.93 4.38 8.66
C PRO A 63 8.52 5.84 8.81
N LEU A 64 8.60 6.63 7.74
CA LEU A 64 8.19 8.02 7.79
C LEU A 64 6.69 8.17 7.50
N CYS A 65 6.04 7.09 7.12
CA CYS A 65 4.63 7.11 6.79
C CYS A 65 3.84 6.53 7.96
N LYS A 66 2.56 6.81 7.99
CA LYS A 66 1.69 6.24 9.01
C LYS A 66 1.08 4.93 8.59
N LEU A 67 1.05 4.66 7.29
CA LEU A 67 0.45 3.44 6.78
C LEU A 67 1.08 3.08 5.44
N GLY A 68 1.35 1.82 5.22
CA GLY A 68 1.81 1.32 3.92
C GLY A 68 0.69 0.53 3.27
N ILE A 69 0.38 0.84 2.02
CA ILE A 69 -0.67 0.15 1.27
C ILE A 69 -0.01 -0.64 0.14
N ILE A 70 -0.43 -1.88 -0.04
CA ILE A 70 -0.04 -2.66 -1.21
C ILE A 70 -1.32 -2.94 -1.96
N TYR A 71 -1.49 -2.29 -3.11
CA TYR A 71 -2.68 -2.41 -3.92
C TYR A 71 -2.45 -3.36 -5.08
N TYR A 72 -3.44 -4.17 -5.41
CA TYR A 72 -3.34 -5.00 -6.60
C TYR A 72 -4.71 -5.22 -7.24
N ASP A 73 -4.67 -5.50 -8.54
CA ASP A 73 -5.86 -5.77 -9.34
C ASP A 73 -5.58 -7.06 -10.08
N TYR A 74 -4.79 -7.00 -11.17
CA TYR A 74 -4.42 -8.20 -11.89
C TYR A 74 -3.20 -8.90 -11.30
N ALA A 75 -2.38 -8.20 -10.56
CA ALA A 75 -1.12 -8.76 -10.05
C ALA A 75 -1.36 -9.64 -8.82
N THR A 76 -2.23 -10.63 -8.97
CA THR A 76 -2.67 -11.46 -7.86
C THR A 76 -1.57 -12.38 -7.34
N ASP A 77 -0.63 -12.75 -8.20
CA ASP A 77 0.46 -13.61 -7.77
C ASP A 77 1.61 -12.82 -7.16
N TRP A 78 1.66 -11.54 -7.44
CA TRP A 78 2.74 -10.69 -6.92
C TRP A 78 2.44 -10.19 -5.51
N ALA A 79 1.20 -9.77 -5.27
CA ALA A 79 0.89 -9.02 -4.06
C ALA A 79 1.13 -9.79 -2.75
N PRO A 80 0.65 -11.04 -2.61
CA PRO A 80 0.82 -11.72 -1.34
C PRO A 80 2.29 -11.94 -0.94
N PRO A 81 3.15 -12.51 -1.83
CA PRO A 81 4.54 -12.69 -1.43
C PRO A 81 5.29 -11.37 -1.26
N PHE A 82 4.92 -10.36 -2.04
CA PHE A 82 5.55 -9.06 -1.89
C PHE A 82 5.20 -8.43 -0.53
N ALA A 83 3.95 -8.54 -0.13
CA ALA A 83 3.52 -8.01 1.16
C ALA A 83 4.27 -8.69 2.30
N GLN A 84 4.43 -10.00 2.22
CA GLN A 84 5.14 -10.72 3.25
C GLN A 84 6.60 -10.30 3.29
N GLN A 85 7.21 -10.08 2.13
CA GLN A 85 8.59 -9.66 2.05
C GLN A 85 8.76 -8.27 2.67
N VAL A 86 7.89 -7.33 2.35
CA VAL A 86 7.95 -5.99 2.91
C VAL A 86 7.75 -6.04 4.42
N TRP A 87 6.81 -6.86 4.86
CA TRP A 87 6.54 -6.99 6.28
C TRP A 87 7.80 -7.45 7.03
N LYS A 88 8.48 -8.47 6.50
CA LYS A 88 9.69 -8.95 7.15
C LYS A 88 10.82 -7.92 7.08
N GLN A 89 10.97 -7.30 5.93
CA GLN A 89 12.05 -6.36 5.70
C GLN A 89 11.96 -5.14 6.61
N THR A 90 10.76 -4.73 6.95
CA THR A 90 10.57 -3.50 7.72
C THR A 90 10.36 -3.75 9.21
N GLY A 91 10.58 -4.96 9.68
CA GLY A 91 10.54 -5.23 11.11
C GLY A 91 9.51 -6.21 11.60
N GLY A 92 8.68 -6.75 10.73
CA GLY A 92 7.66 -7.71 11.15
C GLY A 92 6.73 -7.12 12.18
N GLN A 93 6.55 -7.85 13.27
CA GLN A 93 5.68 -7.38 14.33
C GLN A 93 6.22 -6.15 15.03
N SER A 94 7.49 -5.87 14.89
CA SER A 94 8.10 -4.71 15.51
C SER A 94 8.13 -3.50 14.62
N ALA A 95 7.55 -3.60 13.43
CA ALA A 95 7.57 -2.49 12.49
C ALA A 95 6.80 -1.30 13.05
N SER A 96 7.32 -0.11 12.79
CA SER A 96 6.66 1.09 13.27
C SER A 96 5.48 1.51 12.41
N THR A 97 5.42 1.01 11.18
CA THR A 97 4.36 1.38 10.25
C THR A 97 3.60 0.13 9.82
N PRO A 98 2.29 0.07 10.05
CA PRO A 98 1.52 -1.10 9.64
C PRO A 98 1.35 -1.16 8.13
N LEU A 99 1.10 -2.36 7.63
CA LEU A 99 0.82 -2.58 6.22
C LEU A 99 -0.64 -2.98 6.06
N TYR A 100 -1.19 -2.63 4.91
CA TYR A 100 -2.58 -2.96 4.61
C TYR A 100 -2.63 -3.33 3.12
N ILE A 101 -3.27 -4.43 2.80
CA ILE A 101 -3.36 -4.86 1.42
C ILE A 101 -4.74 -4.53 0.90
N ALA A 102 -4.80 -3.91 -0.27
CA ALA A 102 -6.08 -3.58 -0.89
C ALA A 102 -6.15 -4.24 -2.25
N GLY A 103 -7.14 -5.09 -2.46
CA GLY A 103 -7.32 -5.80 -3.72
C GLY A 103 -8.63 -5.43 -4.39
N ASN A 104 -8.58 -5.23 -5.71
CA ASN A 104 -9.78 -4.95 -6.47
C ASN A 104 -10.59 -6.23 -6.63
N SER A 105 -11.84 -6.22 -6.19
CA SER A 105 -12.68 -7.41 -6.18
C SER A 105 -12.96 -7.98 -7.56
N ASP A 106 -12.67 -7.23 -8.62
CA ASP A 106 -12.83 -7.79 -9.96
C ASP A 106 -11.87 -8.94 -10.20
N HIS A 107 -10.72 -8.95 -9.55
CA HIS A 107 -9.70 -9.98 -9.78
C HIS A 107 -9.13 -10.53 -8.47
N ALA A 108 -9.20 -9.80 -7.40
CA ALA A 108 -8.65 -10.25 -6.12
C ALA A 108 -9.61 -11.20 -5.43
N ASP A 109 -9.04 -12.14 -4.69
CA ASP A 109 -9.83 -13.16 -4.03
C ASP A 109 -9.29 -13.32 -2.63
N GLU A 110 -10.18 -13.47 -1.67
CA GLU A 110 -9.78 -13.61 -0.28
C GLU A 110 -8.86 -14.79 -0.04
N THR A 111 -8.99 -15.84 -0.82
CA THR A 111 -8.12 -17.00 -0.62
C THR A 111 -6.66 -16.67 -0.85
N GLN A 112 -6.37 -15.67 -1.65
CA GLN A 112 -4.98 -15.26 -1.91
C GLN A 112 -4.37 -14.64 -0.67
N LEU A 113 -5.17 -14.01 0.16
CA LEU A 113 -4.70 -13.26 1.31
C LEU A 113 -4.88 -13.96 2.63
N LYS A 114 -5.64 -15.07 2.65
CA LYS A 114 -5.83 -15.78 3.88
C LYS A 114 -4.55 -16.14 4.64
N PRO A 115 -3.51 -16.58 3.96
CA PRO A 115 -2.28 -16.93 4.69
C PRO A 115 -1.65 -15.73 5.40
N LEU A 116 -1.98 -14.52 4.99
CA LEU A 116 -1.39 -13.33 5.57
C LEU A 116 -2.26 -12.70 6.64
N LYS A 117 -3.44 -13.28 6.89
CA LYS A 117 -4.40 -12.66 7.77
C LYS A 117 -3.87 -12.32 9.16
N LYS A 118 -2.92 -13.11 9.64
CA LYS A 118 -2.40 -12.89 10.98
C LYS A 118 -1.32 -11.84 11.04
N ILE A 119 -0.75 -11.44 9.91
CA ILE A 119 0.35 -10.48 9.91
C ILE A 119 -0.01 -9.14 9.31
N VAL A 120 -0.98 -9.09 8.41
CA VAL A 120 -1.39 -7.81 7.81
C VAL A 120 -2.90 -7.78 7.70
N SER A 121 -3.46 -6.58 7.74
CA SER A 121 -4.88 -6.39 7.48
C SER A 121 -5.09 -6.19 5.99
N TYR A 122 -6.27 -6.45 5.50
CA TYR A 122 -6.54 -6.29 4.08
C TYR A 122 -8.01 -5.99 3.81
N THR A 123 -8.28 -5.51 2.60
CA THR A 123 -9.63 -5.35 2.11
C THR A 123 -9.67 -5.84 0.67
N ILE A 124 -10.80 -6.40 0.26
CA ILE A 124 -11.04 -6.73 -1.13
C ILE A 124 -12.38 -6.11 -1.43
N ASN A 125 -12.40 -5.13 -2.32
CA ASN A 125 -13.59 -4.37 -2.60
C ASN A 125 -13.50 -3.76 -3.99
N GLU A 126 -14.56 -3.09 -4.42
CA GLU A 126 -14.54 -2.40 -5.69
C GLU A 126 -13.58 -1.22 -5.62
N LYS A 127 -12.99 -0.85 -6.75
CA LYS A 127 -12.05 0.24 -6.78
C LYS A 127 -12.62 1.52 -6.20
N SER A 128 -13.87 1.79 -6.44
CA SER A 128 -14.47 3.03 -5.97
C SER A 128 -14.64 3.06 -4.46
N ILE A 129 -14.61 1.90 -3.81
CA ILE A 129 -14.80 1.82 -2.38
C ILE A 129 -13.48 1.68 -1.63
N ILE A 130 -12.48 1.15 -2.29
CA ILE A 130 -11.18 0.93 -1.65
C ILE A 130 -10.61 2.19 -0.98
N PRO A 131 -10.67 3.38 -1.59
CA PRO A 131 -10.14 4.56 -0.90
C PRO A 131 -10.82 4.84 0.44
N LEU A 132 -12.11 4.57 0.50
CA LEU A 132 -12.83 4.76 1.75
C LEU A 132 -12.43 3.70 2.78
N ASP A 133 -12.25 2.46 2.37
CA ASP A 133 -11.79 1.42 3.27
C ASP A 133 -10.42 1.77 3.84
N ILE A 134 -9.54 2.29 3.01
CA ILE A 134 -8.21 2.69 3.45
C ILE A 134 -8.32 3.84 4.44
N LYS A 135 -9.18 4.80 4.15
CA LYS A 135 -9.34 5.95 5.02
C LYS A 135 -9.87 5.52 6.40
N ILE A 136 -10.81 4.60 6.42
CA ILE A 136 -11.36 4.10 7.66
C ILE A 136 -10.27 3.42 8.48
N TYR A 137 -9.47 2.60 7.82
CA TYR A 137 -8.39 1.91 8.51
C TYR A 137 -7.34 2.91 9.01
N TYR A 138 -7.02 3.90 8.18
CA TYR A 138 -6.05 4.93 8.52
C TYR A 138 -6.51 5.69 9.77
N ASP A 139 -7.77 6.07 9.82
CA ASP A 139 -8.29 6.79 10.97
C ASP A 139 -8.26 5.93 12.22
N LYS A 140 -8.51 4.63 12.06
CA LYS A 140 -8.48 3.73 13.18
C LYS A 140 -7.09 3.61 13.78
N ILE A 141 -6.07 3.47 12.94
CA ILE A 141 -4.73 3.28 13.47
C ILE A 141 -4.10 4.58 13.94
N THR A 142 -4.58 5.71 13.48
CA THR A 142 -4.04 7.00 13.93
C THR A 142 -4.85 7.60 15.06
N GLY A 143 -5.90 6.89 15.51
CA GLY A 143 -6.69 7.36 16.61
C GLY A 143 -7.70 8.44 16.29
N LYS A 144 -7.90 8.72 15.02
CA LYS A 144 -8.87 9.71 14.64
C LYS A 144 -10.20 9.04 14.51
N THR A 145 -11.14 9.47 15.31
CA THR A 145 -12.44 8.90 15.16
C THR A 145 -13.26 9.99 14.64
N SER A 146 -14.00 9.79 13.72
CA SER A 146 -14.84 10.89 13.23
C SER A 146 -16.28 10.58 13.31
#